data_1e19a4235a844f1de1e84a40c5a3ec86
#
_entry.id   1e19a4235a844f1de1e84a40c5a3ec86
#
_cell.length_a   1.000
_cell.length_b   1.000
_cell.length_c   1.000
_cell.angle_alpha   90.00
_cell.angle_beta   90.00
_cell.angle_gamma   90.00
#
_symmetry.space_group_name_H-M   'P 1'
#
loop_
_entity.id
_entity.type
_entity.pdbx_description
1 polymer ?
#
loop_
_entity_poly.entity_id
_entity_poly.type
_entity_poly.pdbx_seq_one_letter_code
_entity_poly.pdbx_strand_id
1 'polypeptide(L)'
;MYHQISDKSLEGFKEICEKKGIKYETEQEYRDSAQNLVNYVGTLVEIDAKERARKQRLETEPKGFTLEGAGRNCSLCGRSVYEGNGWYDKWGFKCMNCQSAVDKKKIPGSLCGDWKHEKCITDSSLSDKFDLHTQTIRKLIRQGKIIARQIPNGPNIIIRKDNPNLIEALETEKSLRINAKQR
;
A
#
# COMPACT_ATOMS: atom_id res chain seq x y z
N MET A 1 3.15 26.57 8.18
CA MET A 1 2.75 27.98 7.96
C MET A 1 2.04 28.03 6.62
N TYR A 2 0.71 28.25 6.59
CA TYR A 2 -0.03 28.32 5.33
C TYR A 2 0.20 29.71 4.73
N HIS A 3 0.89 29.77 3.61
CA HIS A 3 1.05 31.02 2.87
C HIS A 3 -0.29 31.35 2.21
N GLN A 4 -0.87 32.50 2.57
CA GLN A 4 -2.05 33.02 1.86
C GLN A 4 -1.68 33.31 0.41
N ILE A 5 -2.62 32.96 -0.50
CA ILE A 5 -2.44 33.24 -1.92
C ILE A 5 -2.43 34.77 -2.17
N SER A 6 -1.48 35.23 -2.96
CA SER A 6 -1.44 36.63 -3.36
C SER A 6 -2.50 36.97 -4.40
N ASP A 7 -2.92 38.25 -4.48
CA ASP A 7 -3.91 38.67 -5.47
C ASP A 7 -3.41 38.39 -6.90
N LYS A 8 -2.12 38.61 -7.18
CA LYS A 8 -1.51 38.27 -8.47
C LYS A 8 -1.64 36.76 -8.81
N SER A 9 -1.46 35.90 -7.82
CA SER A 9 -1.60 34.43 -8.02
C SER A 9 -3.06 34.05 -8.21
N LEU A 10 -3.99 34.75 -7.55
CA LEU A 10 -5.42 34.55 -7.72
C LEU A 10 -5.89 34.94 -9.13
N GLU A 11 -5.40 36.06 -9.66
CA GLU A 11 -5.68 36.48 -11.05
C GLU A 11 -5.22 35.38 -12.05
N GLY A 12 -3.97 34.92 -11.92
CA GLY A 12 -3.48 33.82 -12.77
C GLY A 12 -4.30 32.54 -12.65
N PHE A 13 -4.82 32.23 -11.44
CA PHE A 13 -5.72 31.08 -11.24
C PHE A 13 -7.07 31.30 -11.97
N LYS A 14 -7.64 32.51 -11.90
CA LYS A 14 -8.89 32.86 -12.63
C LYS A 14 -8.72 32.67 -14.13
N GLU A 15 -7.61 33.16 -14.71
CA GLU A 15 -7.31 32.96 -16.14
C GLU A 15 -7.24 31.48 -16.54
N ILE A 16 -6.63 30.63 -15.68
CA ILE A 16 -6.57 29.18 -15.91
C ILE A 16 -7.97 28.56 -15.87
N CYS A 17 -8.79 28.95 -14.90
CA CYS A 17 -10.16 28.49 -14.77
C CYS A 17 -11.00 28.85 -16.01
N GLU A 18 -10.92 30.09 -16.48
CA GLU A 18 -11.61 30.56 -17.69
C GLU A 18 -11.21 29.75 -18.93
N LYS A 19 -9.90 29.53 -19.13
CA LYS A 19 -9.37 28.71 -20.24
C LYS A 19 -9.85 27.26 -20.18
N LYS A 20 -10.17 26.74 -18.99
CA LYS A 20 -10.67 25.39 -18.77
C LYS A 20 -12.19 25.30 -18.69
N GLY A 21 -12.90 26.42 -18.81
CA GLY A 21 -14.36 26.47 -18.71
C GLY A 21 -14.89 26.26 -17.29
N ILE A 22 -14.02 26.42 -16.26
CA ILE A 22 -14.38 26.32 -14.85
C ILE A 22 -14.84 27.70 -14.38
N LYS A 23 -16.05 27.77 -13.83
CA LYS A 23 -16.61 29.03 -13.30
C LYS A 23 -17.02 28.81 -11.85
N TYR A 24 -16.67 29.75 -10.99
CA TYR A 24 -17.16 29.85 -9.62
C TYR A 24 -18.10 31.04 -9.53
N GLU A 25 -19.03 31.04 -8.59
CA GLU A 25 -20.06 32.08 -8.45
C GLU A 25 -19.50 33.32 -7.76
N THR A 26 -18.54 33.15 -6.86
CA THR A 26 -17.99 34.23 -6.03
C THR A 26 -16.48 34.29 -6.11
N GLU A 27 -15.92 35.47 -5.82
CA GLU A 27 -14.48 35.65 -5.70
C GLU A 27 -13.89 34.83 -4.53
N GLN A 28 -14.68 34.64 -3.46
CA GLN A 28 -14.25 33.84 -2.33
C GLN A 28 -14.05 32.36 -2.72
N GLU A 29 -14.92 31.80 -3.54
CA GLU A 29 -14.77 30.43 -4.06
C GLU A 29 -13.51 30.27 -4.92
N TYR A 30 -13.19 31.26 -5.78
CA TYR A 30 -11.93 31.27 -6.53
C TYR A 30 -10.73 31.25 -5.57
N ARG A 31 -10.76 32.08 -4.52
CA ARG A 31 -9.69 32.20 -3.53
C ARG A 31 -9.49 30.90 -2.74
N ASP A 32 -10.59 30.32 -2.27
CA ASP A 32 -10.56 29.04 -1.51
C ASP A 32 -10.05 27.89 -2.38
N SER A 33 -10.52 27.80 -3.62
CA SER A 33 -10.07 26.78 -4.57
C SER A 33 -8.60 26.93 -4.94
N ALA A 34 -8.14 28.15 -5.17
CA ALA A 34 -6.73 28.43 -5.43
C ALA A 34 -5.87 28.12 -4.21
N GLN A 35 -6.30 28.47 -3.00
CA GLN A 35 -5.59 28.14 -1.76
C GLN A 35 -5.51 26.62 -1.54
N ASN A 36 -6.59 25.89 -1.80
CA ASN A 36 -6.60 24.44 -1.72
C ASN A 36 -5.62 23.80 -2.72
N LEU A 37 -5.54 24.32 -3.94
CA LEU A 37 -4.57 23.86 -4.94
C LEU A 37 -3.12 24.11 -4.49
N VAL A 38 -2.82 25.29 -3.96
CA VAL A 38 -1.48 25.62 -3.42
C VAL A 38 -1.12 24.70 -2.27
N ASN A 39 -2.03 24.46 -1.34
CA ASN A 39 -1.83 23.55 -0.20
C ASN A 39 -1.58 22.12 -0.68
N TYR A 40 -2.35 21.66 -1.68
CA TYR A 40 -2.18 20.34 -2.27
C TYR A 40 -0.80 20.17 -2.93
N VAL A 41 -0.42 21.14 -3.78
CA VAL A 41 0.91 21.13 -4.43
C VAL A 41 2.02 21.20 -3.39
N GLY A 42 1.89 22.04 -2.36
CA GLY A 42 2.84 22.13 -1.25
C GLY A 42 3.02 20.78 -0.55
N THR A 43 1.92 20.08 -0.27
CA THR A 43 1.96 18.74 0.32
C THR A 43 2.68 17.73 -0.58
N LEU A 44 2.45 17.78 -1.90
CA LEU A 44 3.14 16.89 -2.85
C LEU A 44 4.66 17.17 -2.87
N VAL A 45 5.06 18.44 -2.86
CA VAL A 45 6.48 18.84 -2.81
C VAL A 45 7.15 18.35 -1.52
N GLU A 46 6.47 18.45 -0.38
CA GLU A 46 7.00 17.93 0.89
C GLU A 46 7.14 16.41 0.87
N ILE A 47 6.17 15.70 0.30
CA ILE A 47 6.23 14.24 0.16
C ILE A 47 7.43 13.84 -0.70
N ASP A 48 7.61 14.49 -1.85
CA ASP A 48 8.72 14.21 -2.76
C ASP A 48 10.08 14.55 -2.13
N ALA A 49 10.18 15.66 -1.40
CA ALA A 49 11.40 16.01 -0.66
C ALA A 49 11.76 14.94 0.39
N LYS A 50 10.76 14.48 1.16
CA LYS A 50 10.95 13.40 2.13
C LYS A 50 11.37 12.07 1.47
N GLU A 51 10.83 11.76 0.31
CA GLU A 51 11.21 10.56 -0.44
C GLU A 51 12.64 10.65 -0.99
N ARG A 52 13.02 11.80 -1.53
CA ARG A 52 14.40 12.04 -1.97
C ARG A 52 15.39 11.92 -0.82
N ALA A 53 15.11 12.54 0.33
CA ALA A 53 15.95 12.43 1.52
C ALA A 53 16.12 10.98 1.99
N ARG A 54 15.05 10.16 1.94
CA ARG A 54 15.16 8.73 2.29
C ARG A 54 16.01 7.94 1.31
N LYS A 55 15.88 8.20 0.02
CA LYS A 55 16.71 7.56 -1.01
C LYS A 55 18.18 7.91 -0.83
N GLN A 56 18.48 9.19 -0.57
CA GLN A 56 19.84 9.65 -0.30
C GLN A 56 20.40 9.01 0.98
N ARG A 57 19.59 8.88 2.05
CA ARG A 57 20.02 8.19 3.28
C ARG A 57 20.35 6.71 3.02
N LEU A 58 19.69 6.04 2.09
CA LEU A 58 20.03 4.66 1.73
C LEU A 58 21.41 4.50 1.08
N GLU A 59 21.98 5.55 0.52
CA GLU A 59 23.36 5.53 -0.01
C GLU A 59 24.38 5.37 1.11
N THR A 60 24.09 5.98 2.28
CA THR A 60 24.94 5.89 3.49
C THR A 60 24.57 4.70 4.38
N GLU A 61 23.30 4.30 4.38
CA GLU A 61 22.75 3.20 5.18
C GLU A 61 22.11 2.11 4.29
N PRO A 62 22.87 1.38 3.45
CA PRO A 62 22.34 0.48 2.43
C PRO A 62 21.54 -0.72 2.98
N LYS A 63 21.71 -1.05 4.26
CA LYS A 63 20.91 -2.06 4.95
C LYS A 63 19.51 -1.57 5.32
N GLY A 64 19.29 -0.25 5.30
CA GLY A 64 18.08 0.40 5.75
C GLY A 64 18.20 1.02 7.14
N PHE A 65 17.12 1.69 7.57
CA PHE A 65 17.07 2.45 8.81
C PHE A 65 15.66 2.47 9.40
N THR A 66 15.58 2.78 10.69
CA THR A 66 14.30 2.98 11.39
C THR A 66 13.64 4.27 10.92
N LEU A 67 12.32 4.22 10.72
CA LEU A 67 11.55 5.40 10.32
C LEU A 67 11.40 6.40 11.46
N GLU A 68 11.52 7.66 11.10
CA GLU A 68 11.21 8.83 11.91
C GLU A 68 9.95 9.51 11.34
N GLY A 69 9.04 9.94 12.23
CA GLY A 69 7.84 10.72 11.88
C GLY A 69 6.61 9.91 11.46
N ALA A 70 5.66 10.61 10.81
CA ALA A 70 4.30 10.14 10.59
C ALA A 70 4.19 8.86 9.76
N GLY A 71 3.20 8.05 10.12
CA GLY A 71 2.99 6.71 9.67
C GLY A 71 2.69 6.55 8.19
N ARG A 72 3.13 5.41 7.66
CA ARG A 72 2.74 4.85 6.37
C ARG A 72 2.30 3.40 6.56
N ASN A 73 1.70 2.83 5.55
CA ASN A 73 1.34 1.41 5.62
C ASN A 73 2.52 0.52 5.23
N CYS A 74 2.68 -0.58 5.96
CA CYS A 74 3.66 -1.61 5.65
C CYS A 74 3.40 -2.19 4.27
N SER A 75 4.43 -2.22 3.41
CA SER A 75 4.33 -2.75 2.05
C SER A 75 4.03 -4.25 1.98
N LEU A 76 4.19 -5.01 3.06
CA LEU A 76 3.89 -6.45 3.08
C LEU A 76 2.54 -6.79 3.71
N CYS A 77 2.21 -6.20 4.86
CA CYS A 77 1.02 -6.59 5.60
C CYS A 77 -0.07 -5.51 5.66
N GLY A 78 0.18 -4.34 5.05
CA GLY A 78 -0.77 -3.23 5.04
C GLY A 78 -0.98 -2.52 6.39
N ARG A 79 -0.36 -2.98 7.48
CA ARG A 79 -0.51 -2.36 8.80
C ARG A 79 0.15 -0.99 8.83
N SER A 80 -0.44 -0.08 9.59
CA SER A 80 0.15 1.23 9.84
C SER A 80 1.50 1.09 10.55
N VAL A 81 2.46 1.83 10.05
CA VAL A 81 3.84 1.90 10.54
C VAL A 81 4.06 3.30 11.08
N TYR A 82 4.46 3.38 12.32
CA TYR A 82 4.72 4.63 13.03
C TYR A 82 6.20 4.74 13.37
N GLU A 83 6.59 5.89 13.90
CA GLU A 83 7.90 6.11 14.45
C GLU A 83 8.30 5.02 15.45
N GLY A 84 9.52 4.52 15.33
CA GLY A 84 10.05 3.47 16.21
C GLY A 84 9.61 2.04 15.86
N ASN A 85 8.53 1.82 15.08
CA ASN A 85 8.10 0.48 14.70
C ASN A 85 8.20 0.20 13.19
N GLY A 86 8.80 1.11 12.44
CA GLY A 86 8.96 1.06 11.01
C GLY A 86 10.40 0.95 10.55
N TRP A 87 10.59 0.25 9.46
CA TRP A 87 11.86 0.07 8.77
C TRP A 87 11.74 0.50 7.33
N TYR A 88 12.74 1.17 6.81
CA TYR A 88 12.86 1.55 5.42
C TYR A 88 14.18 1.04 4.83
N ASP A 89 14.11 0.34 3.72
CA ASP A 89 15.27 -0.10 2.95
C ASP A 89 14.99 0.01 1.44
N LYS A 90 15.87 -0.53 0.61
CA LYS A 90 15.72 -0.57 -0.85
C LYS A 90 14.40 -1.19 -1.35
N TRP A 91 13.71 -1.95 -0.53
CA TRP A 91 12.43 -2.58 -0.82
C TRP A 91 11.21 -1.78 -0.30
N GLY A 92 11.46 -0.62 0.34
CA GLY A 92 10.42 0.27 0.84
C GLY A 92 10.06 0.07 2.31
N PHE A 93 8.87 0.54 2.68
CA PHE A 93 8.42 0.59 4.07
C PHE A 93 7.94 -0.76 4.60
N LYS A 94 8.40 -1.14 5.77
CA LYS A 94 8.00 -2.37 6.47
C LYS A 94 7.80 -2.12 7.96
N CYS A 95 6.84 -2.79 8.58
CA CYS A 95 6.82 -2.87 10.04
C CYS A 95 7.93 -3.81 10.52
N MET A 96 8.37 -3.67 11.76
CA MET A 96 9.45 -4.46 12.34
C MET A 96 9.19 -5.97 12.28
N ASN A 97 7.92 -6.41 12.39
CA ASN A 97 7.57 -7.83 12.25
C ASN A 97 7.84 -8.35 10.83
N CYS A 98 7.50 -7.56 9.81
CA CYS A 98 7.76 -7.92 8.42
C CYS A 98 9.24 -7.86 8.10
N GLN A 99 9.97 -6.87 8.63
CA GLN A 99 11.43 -6.80 8.51
C GLN A 99 12.08 -8.02 9.14
N SER A 100 11.70 -8.40 10.35
CA SER A 100 12.21 -9.63 11.00
C SER A 100 11.93 -10.89 10.17
N ALA A 101 10.77 -10.96 9.47
CA ALA A 101 10.46 -12.08 8.59
C ALA A 101 11.35 -12.11 7.33
N VAL A 102 11.71 -10.94 6.80
CA VAL A 102 12.66 -10.80 5.69
C VAL A 102 14.06 -11.20 6.12
N ASP A 103 14.53 -10.70 7.26
CA ASP A 103 15.86 -11.01 7.81
C ASP A 103 16.04 -12.51 8.08
N LYS A 104 14.98 -13.16 8.58
CA LYS A 104 14.92 -14.62 8.79
C LYS A 104 14.69 -15.40 7.50
N LYS A 105 14.70 -14.75 6.32
CA LYS A 105 14.44 -15.36 5.00
C LYS A 105 13.10 -16.11 4.89
N LYS A 106 12.14 -15.80 5.75
CA LYS A 106 10.78 -16.36 5.67
C LYS A 106 9.99 -15.77 4.51
N ILE A 107 10.27 -14.51 4.16
CA ILE A 107 9.64 -13.77 3.06
C ILE A 107 10.76 -13.09 2.27
N PRO A 108 10.76 -13.17 0.93
CA PRO A 108 11.70 -12.43 0.11
C PRO A 108 11.46 -10.91 0.23
N GLY A 109 12.52 -10.13 0.48
CA GLY A 109 12.42 -8.66 0.57
C GLY A 109 11.90 -8.01 -0.72
N SER A 110 12.17 -8.61 -1.87
CA SER A 110 11.69 -8.14 -3.19
C SER A 110 10.17 -8.05 -3.32
N LEU A 111 9.40 -8.76 -2.49
CA LEU A 111 7.94 -8.65 -2.48
C LEU A 111 7.46 -7.29 -1.95
N CYS A 112 8.29 -6.54 -1.22
CA CYS A 112 7.93 -5.24 -0.67
C CYS A 112 7.90 -4.13 -1.72
N GLY A 113 8.77 -4.18 -2.74
CA GLY A 113 8.88 -3.16 -3.79
C GLY A 113 7.85 -3.30 -4.92
N ASP A 114 7.24 -4.46 -5.04
CA ASP A 114 6.38 -4.83 -6.17
C ASP A 114 4.97 -5.16 -5.68
N TRP A 115 4.23 -4.15 -5.22
CA TRP A 115 2.80 -4.24 -4.88
C TRP A 115 1.88 -4.42 -6.10
N LYS A 116 2.39 -4.97 -7.15
CA LYS A 116 1.51 -5.50 -8.18
C LYS A 116 0.90 -6.76 -7.59
N HIS A 117 -0.40 -6.73 -7.35
CA HIS A 117 -1.24 -7.84 -6.89
C HIS A 117 -1.03 -9.16 -7.67
N GLU A 118 -0.22 -9.11 -8.70
CA GLU A 118 0.15 -10.23 -9.55
C GLU A 118 1.15 -11.19 -8.90
N LYS A 119 1.99 -10.72 -7.95
CA LYS A 119 3.06 -11.57 -7.37
C LYS A 119 2.70 -12.20 -6.03
N CYS A 120 1.93 -11.52 -5.20
CA CYS A 120 1.48 -12.08 -3.92
C CYS A 120 0.08 -11.57 -3.54
N ILE A 121 -0.59 -12.34 -2.69
CA ILE A 121 -1.92 -12.02 -2.17
C ILE A 121 -2.01 -12.53 -0.72
N THR A 122 -2.77 -11.83 0.13
CA THR A 122 -3.02 -12.31 1.50
C THR A 122 -4.17 -13.32 1.54
N ASP A 123 -4.24 -14.11 2.61
CA ASP A 123 -5.35 -15.06 2.82
C ASP A 123 -6.72 -14.35 2.87
N SER A 124 -6.79 -13.14 3.44
CA SER A 124 -8.02 -12.33 3.45
C SER A 124 -8.39 -11.82 2.05
N SER A 125 -7.44 -11.21 1.33
CA SER A 125 -7.73 -10.72 -0.03
C SER A 125 -8.07 -11.85 -1.01
N LEU A 126 -7.52 -13.05 -0.78
CA LEU A 126 -7.86 -14.23 -1.58
C LEU A 126 -9.28 -14.72 -1.25
N SER A 127 -9.65 -14.68 0.03
CA SER A 127 -10.99 -14.95 0.54
C SER A 127 -12.04 -14.06 -0.18
N ASP A 128 -11.83 -12.76 -0.19
CA ASP A 128 -12.72 -11.79 -0.82
C ASP A 128 -12.84 -12.01 -2.33
N LYS A 129 -11.69 -12.23 -2.98
CA LYS A 129 -11.65 -12.42 -4.45
C LYS A 129 -12.41 -13.67 -4.93
N PHE A 130 -12.39 -14.76 -4.18
CA PHE A 130 -13.00 -16.04 -4.56
C PHE A 130 -14.32 -16.33 -3.84
N ASP A 131 -14.80 -15.40 -3.02
CA ASP A 131 -16.01 -15.56 -2.21
C ASP A 131 -15.94 -16.86 -1.36
N LEU A 132 -14.78 -17.05 -0.72
CA LEU A 132 -14.51 -18.17 0.17
C LEU A 132 -14.20 -17.63 1.57
N HIS A 133 -14.69 -18.30 2.60
CA HIS A 133 -14.35 -17.90 3.96
C HIS A 133 -12.85 -18.04 4.23
N THR A 134 -12.23 -17.05 4.91
CA THR A 134 -10.79 -17.05 5.21
C THR A 134 -10.30 -18.33 5.89
N GLN A 135 -11.13 -18.94 6.74
CA GLN A 135 -10.82 -20.23 7.38
C GLN A 135 -10.68 -21.36 6.37
N THR A 136 -11.37 -21.30 5.22
CA THR A 136 -11.22 -22.28 4.14
C THR A 136 -9.85 -22.17 3.50
N ILE A 137 -9.43 -20.94 3.21
CA ILE A 137 -8.08 -20.68 2.67
C ILE A 137 -7.02 -21.21 3.66
N ARG A 138 -7.19 -20.92 4.95
CA ARG A 138 -6.28 -21.43 6.00
C ARG A 138 -6.31 -22.95 6.14
N LYS A 139 -7.47 -23.60 5.90
CA LYS A 139 -7.56 -25.06 5.83
C LYS A 139 -6.75 -25.61 4.66
N LEU A 140 -6.89 -25.03 3.47
CA LEU A 140 -6.12 -25.41 2.28
C LEU A 140 -4.61 -25.22 2.49
N ILE A 141 -4.20 -24.16 3.17
CA ILE A 141 -2.79 -23.93 3.55
C ILE A 141 -2.31 -25.05 4.50
N ARG A 142 -3.08 -25.38 5.54
CA ARG A 142 -2.73 -26.46 6.48
C ARG A 142 -2.68 -27.84 5.81
N GLN A 143 -3.48 -28.06 4.79
CA GLN A 143 -3.49 -29.29 3.99
C GLN A 143 -2.36 -29.34 2.94
N GLY A 144 -1.53 -28.29 2.84
CA GLY A 144 -0.47 -28.21 1.84
C GLY A 144 -0.95 -28.00 0.40
N LYS A 145 -2.25 -27.77 0.18
CA LYS A 145 -2.81 -27.47 -1.14
C LYS A 145 -2.47 -26.06 -1.61
N ILE A 146 -2.21 -25.15 -0.68
CA ILE A 146 -1.74 -23.79 -0.93
C ILE A 146 -0.49 -23.57 -0.11
N ILE A 147 0.60 -23.16 -0.76
CA ILE A 147 1.85 -22.79 -0.12
C ILE A 147 1.76 -21.34 0.31
N ALA A 148 1.81 -21.09 1.60
CA ALA A 148 1.78 -19.76 2.16
C ALA A 148 2.95 -19.52 3.12
N ARG A 149 3.34 -18.27 3.27
CA ARG A 149 4.38 -17.81 4.20
C ARG A 149 3.74 -16.89 5.23
N GLN A 150 3.78 -17.28 6.47
CA GLN A 150 3.17 -16.51 7.55
C GLN A 150 4.10 -15.40 8.03
N ILE A 151 3.60 -14.18 8.08
CA ILE A 151 4.26 -13.10 8.80
C ILE A 151 4.02 -13.33 10.30
N PRO A 152 5.03 -13.25 11.15
CA PRO A 152 4.85 -13.36 12.59
C PRO A 152 3.80 -12.35 13.08
N ASN A 153 2.73 -12.84 13.72
CA ASN A 153 1.57 -12.03 14.15
C ASN A 153 0.87 -11.26 13.01
N GLY A 154 1.01 -11.72 11.77
CA GLY A 154 0.47 -11.11 10.57
C GLY A 154 -0.32 -12.08 9.69
N PRO A 155 -0.77 -11.63 8.51
CA PRO A 155 -1.47 -12.46 7.54
C PRO A 155 -0.56 -13.55 6.94
N ASN A 156 -1.18 -14.57 6.37
CA ASN A 156 -0.49 -15.46 5.45
C ASN A 156 -0.31 -14.74 4.11
N ILE A 157 0.89 -14.82 3.55
CA ILE A 157 1.21 -14.32 2.22
C ILE A 157 1.34 -15.52 1.28
N ILE A 158 0.54 -15.52 0.24
CA ILE A 158 0.50 -16.54 -0.80
C ILE A 158 1.19 -15.94 -2.03
N ILE A 159 2.30 -16.55 -2.43
CA ILE A 159 3.08 -16.11 -3.58
C ILE A 159 2.60 -16.92 -4.78
N ARG A 160 2.18 -16.27 -5.85
CA ARG A 160 1.65 -16.96 -7.04
C ARG A 160 2.65 -17.92 -7.67
N LYS A 161 3.92 -17.52 -7.72
CA LYS A 161 4.99 -18.35 -8.26
C LYS A 161 5.13 -19.70 -7.54
N ASP A 162 4.87 -19.71 -6.23
CA ASP A 162 4.93 -20.92 -5.41
C ASP A 162 3.65 -21.76 -5.53
N ASN A 163 2.61 -21.25 -6.19
CA ASN A 163 1.29 -21.85 -6.30
C ASN A 163 0.75 -21.81 -7.75
N PRO A 164 1.33 -22.54 -8.69
CA PRO A 164 0.92 -22.48 -10.11
C PRO A 164 -0.55 -22.88 -10.31
N ASN A 165 -1.08 -23.80 -9.52
CA ASN A 165 -2.46 -24.30 -9.61
C ASN A 165 -3.41 -23.63 -8.59
N LEU A 166 -3.07 -22.42 -8.10
CA LEU A 166 -3.85 -21.72 -7.05
C LEU A 166 -5.32 -21.53 -7.43
N ILE A 167 -5.58 -21.10 -8.65
CA ILE A 167 -6.93 -20.79 -9.13
C ILE A 167 -7.77 -22.08 -9.18
N GLU A 168 -7.24 -23.13 -9.78
CA GLU A 168 -7.90 -24.43 -9.91
C GLU A 168 -8.25 -25.04 -8.54
N ALA A 169 -7.32 -24.97 -7.59
CA ALA A 169 -7.54 -25.45 -6.22
C ALA A 169 -8.67 -24.70 -5.51
N LEU A 170 -8.81 -23.40 -5.74
CA LEU A 170 -9.85 -22.56 -5.14
C LEU A 170 -11.22 -22.79 -5.80
N GLU A 171 -11.27 -22.89 -7.12
CA GLU A 171 -12.50 -23.17 -7.86
C GLU A 171 -13.05 -24.56 -7.53
N THR A 172 -12.19 -25.55 -7.40
CA THR A 172 -12.56 -26.89 -6.96
C THR A 172 -13.18 -26.85 -5.56
N GLU A 173 -12.57 -26.16 -4.60
CA GLU A 173 -13.11 -26.06 -3.23
C GLU A 173 -14.44 -25.30 -3.21
N LYS A 174 -14.60 -24.25 -4.05
CA LYS A 174 -15.85 -23.50 -4.19
C LYS A 174 -16.97 -24.40 -4.72
N SER A 175 -16.71 -25.19 -5.77
CA SER A 175 -17.67 -26.12 -6.35
C SER A 175 -18.11 -27.20 -5.38
N LEU A 176 -17.20 -27.77 -4.61
CA LEU A 176 -17.51 -28.76 -3.58
C LEU A 176 -18.46 -28.21 -2.50
N ARG A 177 -18.30 -26.94 -2.12
CA ARG A 177 -19.17 -26.28 -1.13
C ARG A 177 -20.56 -25.98 -1.64
N ILE A 178 -20.69 -25.58 -2.90
CA ILE A 178 -21.99 -25.35 -3.53
C ILE A 178 -22.77 -26.66 -3.55
N ASN A 179 -22.15 -27.74 -3.99
CA ASN A 179 -22.77 -29.06 -4.05
C ASN A 179 -23.15 -29.63 -2.66
N ALA A 180 -22.36 -29.30 -1.62
CA ALA A 180 -22.66 -29.72 -0.25
C ALA A 180 -23.81 -28.94 0.41
N LYS A 181 -24.14 -27.75 -0.07
CA LYS A 181 -25.30 -26.96 0.40
C LYS A 181 -26.62 -27.34 -0.28
N GLN A 182 -26.56 -28.06 -1.40
CA GLN A 182 -27.72 -28.50 -2.17
C GLN A 182 -28.22 -29.93 -1.78
N ARG A 183 -27.51 -30.56 -0.87
CA ARG A 183 -27.90 -31.86 -0.28
C ARG A 183 -28.42 -31.67 1.14
#